data_6fb3a1af71bd12347a8013ea94785f48
#
_entry.id   6fb3a1af71bd12347a8013ea94785f48
#
_cell.length_a   1.000
_cell.length_b   1.000
_cell.length_c   1.000
_cell.angle_alpha   90.00
_cell.angle_beta   90.00
_cell.angle_gamma   90.00
#
_symmetry.space_group_name_H-M   'P 1'
#
loop_
_entity.id
_entity.type
_entity.pdbx_description
1 polymer ?
#
loop_
_entity_poly.entity_id
_entity_poly.type
_entity_poly.pdbx_seq_one_letter_code
_entity_poly.pdbx_strand_id
1 'polypeptide(L)'
;MFLASFVDCANRLVTVSYSLYSRVMPSHAIELTAALLDRGVESAMRHRRIAAVTLQKKQDLEAVIHLCGAGAGHAYAMRGFRPIPRQRCGDHDVRDYLARVNTMKYQFARLAAAG
;
A
#
# COMPACT_ATOMS: atom_id res chain seq x y z
N MET A 1 5.23 31.02 0.24
CA MET A 1 5.45 30.36 1.53
C MET A 1 4.21 30.32 2.41
N PHE A 2 3.51 31.42 2.56
CA PHE A 2 2.28 31.46 3.36
C PHE A 2 1.15 30.58 2.83
N LEU A 3 0.96 30.55 1.52
CA LEU A 3 -0.08 29.75 0.87
C LEU A 3 0.18 28.24 0.98
N ALA A 4 1.43 27.81 0.87
CA ALA A 4 1.80 26.40 1.02
C ALA A 4 1.53 25.89 2.44
N SER A 5 1.79 26.72 3.46
CA SER A 5 1.54 26.38 4.87
C SER A 5 0.05 26.28 5.17
N PHE A 6 -0.76 27.14 4.56
CA PHE A 6 -2.21 27.16 4.74
C PHE A 6 -2.86 25.94 4.07
N VAL A 7 -2.44 25.59 2.86
CA VAL A 7 -2.91 24.42 2.14
C VAL A 7 -2.55 23.13 2.91
N ASP A 8 -1.37 23.09 3.49
CA ASP A 8 -0.91 21.94 4.26
C ASP A 8 -1.76 21.74 5.54
N CYS A 9 -2.09 22.82 6.22
CA CYS A 9 -2.97 22.80 7.38
C CYS A 9 -4.38 22.36 7.01
N ALA A 10 -4.94 22.87 5.92
CA ALA A 10 -6.25 22.46 5.42
C ALA A 10 -6.27 20.99 5.02
N ASN A 11 -5.24 20.51 4.37
CA ASN A 11 -5.09 19.10 4.00
C ASN A 11 -5.02 18.19 5.22
N ARG A 12 -4.34 18.62 6.28
CA ARG A 12 -4.28 17.87 7.54
C ARG A 12 -5.64 17.79 8.21
N LEU A 13 -6.39 18.87 8.25
CA LEU A 13 -7.73 18.89 8.81
C LEU A 13 -8.69 17.97 8.04
N VAL A 14 -8.66 18.02 6.71
CA VAL A 14 -9.44 17.14 5.85
C VAL A 14 -9.06 15.68 6.08
N THR A 15 -7.78 15.36 6.19
CA THR A 15 -7.29 14.01 6.45
C THR A 15 -7.75 13.49 7.81
N VAL A 16 -7.70 14.33 8.85
CA VAL A 16 -8.18 13.97 10.20
C VAL A 16 -9.69 13.73 10.19
N SER A 17 -10.48 14.62 9.60
CA SER A 17 -11.93 14.46 9.45
C SER A 17 -12.27 13.18 8.69
N TYR A 18 -11.60 12.92 7.59
CA TYR A 18 -11.82 11.73 6.78
C TYR A 18 -11.46 10.45 7.55
N SER A 19 -10.37 10.48 8.30
CA SER A 19 -9.94 9.36 9.13
C SER A 19 -10.95 9.05 10.25
N LEU A 20 -11.52 10.07 10.90
CA LEU A 20 -12.56 9.90 11.91
C LEU A 20 -13.85 9.32 11.30
N TYR A 21 -14.24 9.82 10.15
CA TYR A 21 -15.42 9.33 9.43
C TYR A 21 -15.25 7.89 8.97
N SER A 22 -14.05 7.52 8.53
CA SER A 22 -13.71 6.17 8.07
C SER A 22 -13.84 5.10 9.15
N ARG A 23 -13.71 5.46 10.42
CA ARG A 23 -13.91 4.53 11.53
C ARG A 23 -15.35 4.06 11.67
N VAL A 24 -16.30 4.86 11.17
CA VAL A 24 -17.73 4.58 11.24
C VAL A 24 -18.23 3.93 9.95
N MET A 25 -17.60 4.23 8.81
CA MET A 25 -18.00 3.77 7.48
C MET A 25 -16.93 2.88 6.86
N PRO A 26 -17.10 1.54 6.83
CA PRO A 26 -16.10 0.62 6.30
C PRO A 26 -15.66 0.92 4.85
N SER A 27 -16.59 1.34 3.98
CA SER A 27 -16.28 1.71 2.60
C SER A 27 -15.27 2.86 2.53
N HIS A 28 -15.40 3.87 3.38
CA HIS A 28 -14.46 4.99 3.45
C HIS A 28 -13.10 4.56 3.97
N ALA A 29 -13.06 3.63 4.93
CA ALA A 29 -11.80 3.08 5.42
C ALA A 29 -11.04 2.36 4.32
N ILE A 30 -11.73 1.57 3.50
CA ILE A 30 -11.15 0.86 2.37
C ILE A 30 -10.61 1.85 1.33
N GLU A 31 -11.40 2.86 0.96
CA GLU A 31 -10.99 3.89 0.00
C GLU A 31 -9.77 4.66 0.47
N LEU A 32 -9.75 5.08 1.74
CA LEU A 32 -8.63 5.80 2.31
C LEU A 32 -7.36 4.95 2.34
N THR A 33 -7.48 3.69 2.74
CA THR A 33 -6.35 2.75 2.76
C THR A 33 -5.81 2.54 1.35
N ALA A 34 -6.68 2.32 0.36
CA ALA A 34 -6.27 2.16 -1.02
C ALA A 34 -5.54 3.40 -1.55
N ALA A 35 -6.05 4.60 -1.26
CA ALA A 35 -5.41 5.85 -1.68
C ALA A 35 -4.03 6.04 -1.05
N LEU A 36 -3.87 5.72 0.23
CA LEU A 36 -2.59 5.81 0.92
C LEU A 36 -1.57 4.81 0.38
N LEU A 37 -2.00 3.59 0.10
CA LEU A 37 -1.16 2.56 -0.49
C LEU A 37 -0.71 2.93 -1.91
N ASP A 38 -1.62 3.46 -2.72
CA ASP A 38 -1.31 3.92 -4.07
C ASP A 38 -0.25 5.03 -4.06
N ARG A 39 -0.39 6.01 -3.17
CA ARG A 39 0.62 7.05 -2.97
C ARG A 39 1.96 6.48 -2.51
N GLY A 40 1.93 5.49 -1.63
CA GLY A 40 3.13 4.82 -1.16
C GLY A 40 3.87 4.10 -2.28
N VAL A 41 3.14 3.40 -3.14
CA VAL A 41 3.69 2.73 -4.32
C VAL A 41 4.31 3.74 -5.29
N GLU A 42 3.59 4.80 -5.62
CA GLU A 42 4.10 5.85 -6.50
C GLU A 42 5.36 6.50 -5.95
N SER A 43 5.38 6.80 -4.65
CA SER A 43 6.55 7.39 -3.99
C SER A 43 7.75 6.46 -4.07
N ALA A 44 7.58 5.18 -3.76
CA ALA A 44 8.64 4.18 -3.82
C ALA A 44 9.20 4.04 -5.22
N MET A 45 8.33 4.03 -6.23
CA MET A 45 8.74 3.90 -7.63
C MET A 45 9.44 5.15 -8.14
N ARG A 46 8.94 6.34 -7.79
CA ARG A 46 9.55 7.62 -8.19
C ARG A 46 10.96 7.79 -7.65
N HIS A 47 11.15 7.43 -6.40
CA HIS A 47 12.42 7.58 -5.70
C HIS A 47 13.54 6.74 -6.36
N ARG A 48 13.19 5.69 -7.07
CA ARG A 48 14.12 4.74 -7.66
C ARG A 48 14.16 4.75 -9.18
N ARG A 49 13.44 5.64 -9.83
CA ARG A 49 13.35 5.72 -11.29
C ARG A 49 13.00 4.38 -11.92
N ILE A 50 12.09 3.66 -11.28
CA ILE A 50 11.62 2.37 -11.80
C ILE A 50 10.64 2.66 -12.92
N ALA A 51 11.08 2.44 -14.16
CA ALA A 51 10.33 2.87 -15.35
C ALA A 51 9.20 1.91 -15.74
N ALA A 52 9.38 0.62 -15.54
CA ALA A 52 8.39 -0.38 -15.95
C ALA A 52 8.27 -1.47 -14.89
N VAL A 53 7.07 -1.63 -14.33
CA VAL A 53 6.79 -2.63 -13.31
C VAL A 53 5.46 -3.28 -13.64
N THR A 54 5.37 -4.58 -13.51
CA THR A 54 4.12 -5.31 -13.72
C THR A 54 3.10 -4.96 -12.63
N LEU A 55 1.82 -5.12 -12.94
CA LEU A 55 0.75 -4.94 -11.96
C LEU A 55 0.96 -5.84 -10.74
N GLN A 56 1.38 -7.07 -10.94
CA GLN A 56 1.68 -8.01 -9.86
C GLN A 56 2.73 -7.47 -8.89
N LYS A 57 3.81 -6.90 -9.42
CA LYS A 57 4.86 -6.31 -8.58
C LYS A 57 4.38 -5.09 -7.80
N LYS A 58 3.54 -4.26 -8.43
CA LYS A 58 2.90 -3.13 -7.73
C LYS A 58 2.03 -3.60 -6.59
N GLN A 59 1.23 -4.62 -6.81
CA GLN A 59 0.36 -5.19 -5.78
C GLN A 59 1.16 -5.84 -4.66
N ASP A 60 2.25 -6.53 -4.96
CA ASP A 60 3.15 -7.07 -3.94
C ASP A 60 3.79 -5.95 -3.11
N LEU A 61 4.20 -4.86 -3.76
CA LEU A 61 4.73 -3.68 -3.07
C LEU A 61 3.68 -3.05 -2.16
N GLU A 62 2.43 -2.93 -2.62
CA GLU A 62 1.32 -2.45 -1.78
C GLU A 62 1.15 -3.30 -0.53
N ALA A 63 1.20 -4.62 -0.68
CA ALA A 63 1.08 -5.53 0.44
C ALA A 63 2.23 -5.36 1.45
N VAL A 64 3.46 -5.19 0.96
CA VAL A 64 4.63 -4.94 1.82
C VAL A 64 4.49 -3.60 2.55
N ILE A 65 4.08 -2.54 1.87
CA ILE A 65 3.86 -1.23 2.48
C ILE A 65 2.77 -1.32 3.55
N HIS A 66 1.68 -2.00 3.26
CA HIS A 66 0.56 -2.16 4.20
C HIS A 66 1.00 -2.93 5.46
N LEU A 67 1.78 -3.98 5.30
CA LEU A 67 2.21 -4.82 6.41
C LEU A 67 3.38 -4.21 7.19
N CYS A 68 4.36 -3.64 6.50
CA CYS A 68 5.66 -3.28 7.07
C CYS A 68 5.93 -1.77 7.09
N GLY A 69 5.14 -0.97 6.39
CA GLY A 69 5.32 0.47 6.28
C GLY A 69 6.12 0.91 5.05
N ALA A 70 6.14 2.22 4.83
CA ALA A 70 6.72 2.82 3.62
C ALA A 70 8.23 2.58 3.50
N GLY A 71 8.97 2.64 4.59
CA GLY A 71 10.41 2.40 4.57
C GLY A 71 10.77 0.99 4.11
N ALA A 72 10.05 0.00 4.61
CA ALA A 72 10.23 -1.39 4.19
C ALA A 72 9.81 -1.59 2.73
N GLY A 73 8.78 -0.87 2.27
CA GLY A 73 8.36 -0.88 0.87
C GLY A 73 9.43 -0.33 -0.05
N HIS A 74 10.06 0.79 0.31
CA HIS A 74 11.18 1.34 -0.44
C HIS A 74 12.35 0.33 -0.55
N ALA A 75 12.71 -0.28 0.56
CA ALA A 75 13.77 -1.28 0.58
C ALA A 75 13.43 -2.51 -0.28
N TYR A 76 12.18 -2.94 -0.25
CA TYR A 76 11.68 -4.04 -1.06
C TYR A 76 11.79 -3.72 -2.56
N ALA A 77 11.37 -2.55 -2.97
CA ALA A 77 11.48 -2.10 -4.36
C ALA A 77 12.95 -2.01 -4.82
N MET A 78 13.84 -1.57 -3.93
CA MET A 78 15.28 -1.52 -4.20
C MET A 78 15.90 -2.88 -4.44
N ARG A 79 15.40 -3.91 -3.78
CA ARG A 79 15.89 -5.28 -3.96
C ARG A 79 15.32 -5.97 -5.19
N GLY A 80 14.68 -5.22 -6.10
CA GLY A 80 14.05 -5.78 -7.29
C GLY A 80 12.79 -6.57 -6.97
N PHE A 81 12.04 -6.14 -5.96
CA PHE A 81 10.78 -6.79 -5.55
C PHE A 81 11.00 -8.22 -5.04
N ARG A 82 12.07 -8.42 -4.29
CA ARG A 82 12.40 -9.71 -3.67
C ARG A 82 12.29 -9.60 -2.15
N PRO A 83 11.48 -10.44 -1.50
CA PRO A 83 11.43 -10.47 -0.04
C PRO A 83 12.70 -11.07 0.54
N ILE A 84 13.13 -10.56 1.68
CA ILE A 84 14.24 -11.17 2.43
C ILE A 84 13.73 -12.45 3.08
N PRO A 85 14.49 -13.58 2.98
CA PRO A 85 14.11 -14.78 3.70
C PRO A 85 14.01 -14.53 5.20
N ARG A 86 12.94 -15.01 5.82
CA ARG A 86 12.65 -14.87 7.26
C ARG A 86 12.38 -13.43 7.72
N GLN A 87 12.16 -12.49 6.82
CA GLN A 87 11.74 -11.15 7.19
C GLN A 87 10.35 -11.20 7.83
N ARG A 88 10.24 -10.58 9.01
CA ARG A 88 8.96 -10.48 9.74
C ARG A 88 8.58 -9.02 9.94
N CYS A 89 7.29 -8.76 9.84
CA CYS A 89 6.69 -7.49 10.22
C CYS A 89 5.57 -7.78 11.21
N GLY A 90 5.75 -7.37 12.46
CA GLY A 90 4.88 -7.82 13.53
C GLY A 90 4.94 -9.33 13.70
N ASP A 91 3.79 -9.98 13.71
CA ASP A 91 3.68 -11.44 13.84
C ASP A 91 3.68 -12.18 12.50
N HIS A 92 3.84 -11.45 11.39
CA HIS A 92 3.72 -12.02 10.05
C HIS A 92 5.08 -12.18 9.38
N ASP A 93 5.31 -13.36 8.81
CA ASP A 93 6.38 -13.58 7.84
C ASP A 93 5.98 -12.95 6.51
N VAL A 94 6.85 -12.12 5.92
CA VAL A 94 6.53 -11.35 4.72
C VAL A 94 6.25 -12.26 3.51
N ARG A 95 7.03 -13.32 3.34
CA ARG A 95 6.82 -14.26 2.23
C ARG A 95 5.51 -15.01 2.34
N ASP A 96 5.18 -15.47 3.53
CA ASP A 96 3.91 -16.15 3.79
C ASP A 96 2.73 -15.21 3.60
N TYR A 97 2.85 -13.96 4.04
CA TYR A 97 1.84 -12.95 3.86
C TYR A 97 1.57 -12.68 2.37
N LEU A 98 2.63 -12.49 1.58
CA LEU A 98 2.49 -12.28 0.14
C LEU A 98 1.85 -13.49 -0.56
N ALA A 99 2.23 -14.70 -0.16
CA ALA A 99 1.64 -15.92 -0.70
C ALA A 99 0.14 -16.00 -0.41
N ARG A 100 -0.27 -15.66 0.79
CA ARG A 100 -1.70 -15.63 1.18
C ARG A 100 -2.48 -14.57 0.41
N VAL A 101 -1.94 -13.37 0.27
CA VAL A 101 -2.56 -12.29 -0.49
C VAL A 101 -2.75 -12.72 -1.95
N ASN A 102 -1.74 -13.31 -2.56
CA ASN A 102 -1.82 -13.78 -3.94
C ASN A 102 -2.81 -14.92 -4.12
N THR A 103 -2.90 -15.84 -3.17
CA THR A 103 -3.90 -16.89 -3.16
C THR A 103 -5.32 -16.31 -3.10
N MET A 104 -5.54 -15.33 -2.22
CA MET A 104 -6.84 -14.66 -2.10
C MET A 104 -7.22 -13.91 -3.38
N LYS A 105 -6.28 -13.22 -3.99
CA LYS A 105 -6.49 -12.55 -5.28
C LYS A 105 -6.94 -13.54 -6.36
N TYR A 106 -6.32 -14.70 -6.42
CA TYR A 106 -6.68 -15.74 -7.36
C TYR A 106 -8.10 -16.25 -7.12
N GLN A 107 -8.46 -16.47 -5.85
CA GLN A 107 -9.81 -16.92 -5.48
C GLN A 107 -10.86 -15.87 -5.85
N PHE A 108 -10.61 -14.59 -5.57
CA PHE A 108 -11.52 -13.52 -5.95
C PHE A 108 -11.68 -13.40 -7.47
N ALA A 109 -10.59 -13.56 -8.21
CA ALA A 109 -10.65 -13.54 -9.68
C ALA A 109 -11.52 -14.69 -10.22
N ARG A 110 -11.43 -15.87 -9.63
CA ARG A 110 -12.28 -17.02 -9.99
C ARG A 110 -13.75 -16.74 -9.68
N LEU A 111 -14.05 -16.19 -8.52
CA LEU A 111 -15.43 -15.85 -8.14
C LEU A 111 -16.01 -14.80 -9.07
N ALA A 112 -15.24 -13.79 -9.44
CA ALA A 112 -15.66 -12.75 -10.37
C ALA A 112 -15.95 -13.32 -11.78
N ALA A 113 -15.17 -14.30 -12.22
CA ALA A 113 -15.37 -14.95 -13.52
C ALA A 113 -16.59 -15.89 -13.51
N ALA A 114 -16.96 -16.45 -12.37
CA ALA A 114 -18.11 -17.33 -12.21
C ALA A 114 -19.45 -16.59 -12.07
N GLY A 115 -19.39 -15.32 -11.69
CA GLY A 115 -20.55 -14.43 -11.59
C GLY A 115 -20.77 -13.68 -12.88
#